data_386141a4a5d8d17ae1094c3b474bb921
#
_entry.id   386141a4a5d8d17ae1094c3b474bb921
#
_cell.length_a   1.000
_cell.length_b   1.000
_cell.length_c   1.000
_cell.angle_alpha   90.00
_cell.angle_beta   90.00
_cell.angle_gamma   90.00
#
_symmetry.space_group_name_H-M   'P 1'
#
loop_
_entity.id
_entity.type
_entity.pdbx_description
1 polymer ?
#
loop_
_entity_poly.entity_id
_entity_poly.type
_entity_poly.pdbx_seq_one_letter_code
_entity_poly.pdbx_strand_id
1 'polypeptide(L)'
;MESGDSSDNPQLLKVRDADNVALYHSIAERKQEKSTTPSVIVIGGGIAGVAAARALHNASFQVVLLESRDRLGGRIHTDYSFGFPVDLGASWLHGVCSQNPLAPLIGRLGLPLYCTSGDNSLLYDHDLESYALYDMDGNQVPQQLVAEVGNTFENILKEADKVRQESSEDISILHAFSIVFKRKPDLRLQGLAHMVLQWYLCRMEGWFSADADKISLKCWDQEKVLPGGHGLMVRGYLPIINTLAKGLDIRLGHRVTRIGRHYNGVEVTVEDGSTFVADAAVVAVPLGVLKAKSIEFEPKLPDWKEEAIADIGVGVLNKIVLHFDKVFWPNVEYLGVIAETSYECSYFLNLHKATGHSVLVYMSAGQLANDIEKMSDEAAVSFAYKQLKKILSDASLPIQYLVSHWGTDINSFGSYSYDIVGKPDDLYEKLSSPVDNLFFAGEATSTNHAGSVHGAFSTGLMAAEDCRMRVLEHYGVLNLFQSVMNEEASVSVPLLMSRM
;
A
#
# COMPACT_ATOMS: atom_id res chain seq x y z
N MET A 1 73.18 32.42 23.93
CA MET A 1 73.05 33.28 22.76
C MET A 1 71.91 32.71 21.96
N GLU A 2 70.84 33.31 22.13
CA GLU A 2 69.85 34.05 21.41
C GLU A 2 68.78 33.08 20.87
N SER A 3 67.65 32.98 21.46
CA SER A 3 66.42 33.81 21.45
C SER A 3 65.85 34.03 20.03
N GLY A 4 64.76 33.38 19.73
CA GLY A 4 63.91 33.52 18.53
C GLY A 4 62.46 33.49 18.93
N ASP A 5 61.91 34.64 18.99
CA ASP A 5 60.58 35.07 19.36
C ASP A 5 59.51 34.56 18.34
N SER A 6 58.46 33.93 18.78
CA SER A 6 57.29 33.64 17.96
C SER A 6 56.16 34.58 18.36
N SER A 7 56.01 35.63 17.57
CA SER A 7 54.91 36.56 17.68
C SER A 7 53.57 35.87 17.32
N ASP A 8 52.78 35.57 18.31
CA ASP A 8 51.35 35.30 18.17
C ASP A 8 50.62 36.51 17.61
N ASN A 9 49.93 36.30 16.49
CA ASN A 9 49.17 37.35 15.83
C ASN A 9 47.73 37.39 16.40
N PRO A 10 47.36 38.39 17.21
CA PRO A 10 46.04 38.43 17.85
C PRO A 10 44.86 38.73 16.94
N GLN A 11 45.11 39.00 15.64
CA GLN A 11 44.01 39.34 14.69
C GLN A 11 43.27 38.16 14.12
N LEU A 12 43.85 36.95 14.06
CA LEU A 12 43.20 35.76 13.53
C LEU A 12 42.15 35.13 14.49
N LEU A 13 42.31 35.36 15.80
CA LEU A 13 41.33 34.89 16.81
C LEU A 13 40.08 35.77 16.90
N LYS A 14 40.20 37.09 16.60
CA LYS A 14 39.06 38.00 16.64
C LYS A 14 38.08 37.86 15.48
N VAL A 15 38.52 37.41 14.31
CA VAL A 15 37.65 37.23 13.14
C VAL A 15 36.75 35.98 13.32
N ARG A 16 37.27 34.91 13.94
CA ARG A 16 36.46 33.70 14.21
C ARG A 16 35.37 33.91 15.26
N ASP A 17 35.61 34.72 16.26
CA ASP A 17 34.60 35.00 17.28
C ASP A 17 33.49 35.94 16.78
N ALA A 18 33.81 36.88 15.88
CA ALA A 18 32.82 37.79 15.31
C ALA A 18 31.85 37.07 14.37
N ASP A 19 32.32 36.13 13.56
CA ASP A 19 31.48 35.34 12.66
C ASP A 19 30.57 34.36 13.43
N ASN A 20 31.07 33.75 14.50
CA ASN A 20 30.26 32.92 15.40
C ASN A 20 29.21 33.73 16.15
N VAL A 21 29.54 34.92 16.64
CA VAL A 21 28.59 35.82 17.33
C VAL A 21 27.53 36.32 16.35
N ALA A 22 27.87 36.63 15.10
CA ALA A 22 26.92 37.04 14.07
C ALA A 22 25.99 35.85 13.69
N LEU A 23 26.53 34.62 13.62
CA LEU A 23 25.74 33.41 13.37
C LEU A 23 24.81 33.11 14.55
N TYR A 24 25.28 33.24 15.79
CA TYR A 24 24.45 33.11 17.00
C TYR A 24 23.37 34.20 17.10
N HIS A 25 23.67 35.44 16.72
CA HIS A 25 22.68 36.51 16.65
C HIS A 25 21.66 36.30 15.54
N SER A 26 22.07 35.86 14.36
CA SER A 26 21.12 35.53 13.26
C SER A 26 20.20 34.33 13.60
N ILE A 27 20.72 33.37 14.37
CA ILE A 27 19.93 32.23 14.89
C ILE A 27 19.04 32.73 16.07
N ALA A 28 19.50 33.66 16.90
CA ALA A 28 18.70 34.21 17.99
C ALA A 28 17.61 35.18 17.49
N GLU A 29 17.87 35.96 16.43
CA GLU A 29 16.87 36.84 15.82
C GLU A 29 15.82 36.09 15.08
N ARG A 30 16.14 34.94 14.42
CA ARG A 30 15.13 33.98 13.89
C ARG A 30 14.30 33.33 15.01
N LYS A 31 14.73 33.34 16.27
CA LYS A 31 13.95 32.87 17.42
C LYS A 31 12.86 33.83 17.88
N GLN A 32 12.81 35.07 17.38
CA GLN A 32 11.92 36.10 17.92
C GLN A 32 10.59 36.27 17.21
N GLU A 33 10.39 35.58 16.06
CA GLU A 33 9.07 35.46 15.44
C GLU A 33 8.64 33.98 15.36
N LYS A 34 8.48 33.29 16.51
CA LYS A 34 7.74 32.06 16.53
C LYS A 34 6.30 32.40 16.16
N SER A 35 5.84 31.91 15.01
CA SER A 35 4.41 31.79 14.72
C SER A 35 3.72 31.23 15.96
N THR A 36 2.65 31.89 16.41
CA THR A 36 1.86 31.40 17.55
C THR A 36 1.07 30.13 17.18
N THR A 37 1.09 29.75 15.93
CA THR A 37 0.35 28.60 15.40
C THR A 37 1.31 27.46 15.05
N PRO A 38 1.10 26.26 15.61
CA PRO A 38 1.89 25.08 15.30
C PRO A 38 1.88 24.74 13.81
N SER A 39 3.00 24.29 13.28
CA SER A 39 3.17 24.01 11.84
C SER A 39 3.66 22.59 11.58
N VAL A 40 3.16 21.94 10.53
CA VAL A 40 3.55 20.59 10.15
C VAL A 40 3.65 20.46 8.63
N ILE A 41 4.71 19.82 8.17
CA ILE A 41 4.86 19.39 6.78
C ILE A 41 4.41 17.92 6.68
N VAL A 42 3.49 17.61 5.76
CA VAL A 42 3.11 16.24 5.43
C VAL A 42 3.75 15.88 4.09
N ILE A 43 4.51 14.79 4.05
CA ILE A 43 5.27 14.34 2.89
C ILE A 43 4.62 13.10 2.30
N GLY A 44 4.02 13.25 1.11
CA GLY A 44 3.27 12.22 0.40
C GLY A 44 1.76 12.44 0.43
N GLY A 45 1.16 12.58 -0.76
CA GLY A 45 -0.27 12.83 -0.99
C GLY A 45 -1.12 11.57 -1.16
N GLY A 46 -0.66 10.41 -0.65
CA GLY A 46 -1.47 9.20 -0.52
C GLY A 46 -2.54 9.35 0.58
N ILE A 47 -3.41 8.33 0.74
CA ILE A 47 -4.50 8.41 1.71
C ILE A 47 -4.02 8.62 3.14
N ALA A 48 -2.87 8.06 3.53
CA ALA A 48 -2.28 8.26 4.86
C ALA A 48 -1.89 9.72 5.08
N GLY A 49 -1.16 10.32 4.14
CA GLY A 49 -0.74 11.71 4.25
C GLY A 49 -1.91 12.69 4.18
N VAL A 50 -2.87 12.45 3.28
CA VAL A 50 -4.08 13.30 3.18
C VAL A 50 -4.93 13.20 4.46
N ALA A 51 -5.05 12.00 5.06
CA ALA A 51 -5.74 11.81 6.35
C ALA A 51 -5.02 12.55 7.48
N ALA A 52 -3.69 12.42 7.55
CA ALA A 52 -2.88 13.14 8.54
C ALA A 52 -3.00 14.65 8.38
N ALA A 53 -2.85 15.17 7.16
CA ALA A 53 -2.97 16.58 6.87
C ALA A 53 -4.37 17.12 7.24
N ARG A 54 -5.44 16.38 6.93
CA ARG A 54 -6.81 16.73 7.31
C ARG A 54 -6.99 16.77 8.83
N ALA A 55 -6.49 15.77 9.56
CA ALA A 55 -6.61 15.71 11.01
C ALA A 55 -5.88 16.89 11.67
N LEU A 56 -4.65 17.18 11.28
CA LEU A 56 -3.86 18.30 11.80
C LEU A 56 -4.47 19.66 11.42
N HIS A 57 -4.94 19.82 10.20
CA HIS A 57 -5.64 21.05 9.78
C HIS A 57 -6.90 21.30 10.61
N ASN A 58 -7.70 20.26 10.88
CA ASN A 58 -8.89 20.34 11.74
C ASN A 58 -8.51 20.67 13.20
N ALA A 59 -7.31 20.31 13.64
CA ALA A 59 -6.73 20.68 14.94
C ALA A 59 -6.07 22.08 14.94
N SER A 60 -6.32 22.89 13.91
CA SER A 60 -5.84 24.27 13.76
C SER A 60 -4.30 24.41 13.61
N PHE A 61 -3.63 23.38 13.08
CA PHE A 61 -2.24 23.49 12.67
C PHE A 61 -2.11 24.16 11.31
N GLN A 62 -1.02 24.86 11.07
CA GLN A 62 -0.59 25.22 9.72
C GLN A 62 0.01 23.98 9.06
N VAL A 63 -0.66 23.47 8.04
CA VAL A 63 -0.26 22.23 7.36
C VAL A 63 0.04 22.51 5.90
N VAL A 64 1.20 22.08 5.44
CA VAL A 64 1.56 22.01 4.01
C VAL A 64 1.76 20.54 3.65
N LEU A 65 1.08 20.08 2.61
CA LEU A 65 1.26 18.73 2.06
C LEU A 65 2.09 18.80 0.78
N LEU A 66 3.23 18.09 0.76
CA LEU A 66 4.11 17.98 -0.39
C LEU A 66 3.90 16.63 -1.08
N GLU A 67 3.56 16.64 -2.36
CA GLU A 67 3.35 15.46 -3.19
C GLU A 67 4.26 15.51 -4.41
N SER A 68 4.95 14.40 -4.69
CA SER A 68 5.91 14.30 -5.80
C SER A 68 5.26 14.23 -7.17
N ARG A 69 4.02 13.72 -7.26
CA ARG A 69 3.26 13.60 -8.51
C ARG A 69 2.50 14.90 -8.82
N ASP A 70 1.93 14.94 -9.99
CA ASP A 70 0.95 15.92 -10.45
C ASP A 70 -0.49 15.64 -9.98
N ARG A 71 -0.68 14.57 -9.17
CA ARG A 71 -1.95 14.09 -8.62
C ARG A 71 -1.83 13.58 -7.20
N LEU A 72 -2.93 13.61 -6.47
CA LEU A 72 -3.08 12.94 -5.17
C LEU A 72 -3.42 11.46 -5.31
N GLY A 73 -3.49 10.77 -4.15
CA GLY A 73 -3.91 9.39 -4.00
C GLY A 73 -2.76 8.39 -3.89
N GLY A 74 -1.60 8.71 -4.47
CA GLY A 74 -0.47 7.77 -4.47
C GLY A 74 -0.82 6.46 -5.17
N ARG A 75 -0.84 5.35 -4.42
CA ARG A 75 -1.25 4.00 -4.88
C ARG A 75 -2.77 3.81 -5.02
N ILE A 76 -3.57 4.78 -4.63
CA ILE A 76 -4.95 4.96 -5.07
C ILE A 76 -4.89 5.77 -6.38
N HIS A 77 -5.28 5.14 -7.48
CA HIS A 77 -5.26 5.75 -8.81
C HIS A 77 -6.48 5.31 -9.60
N THR A 78 -7.48 6.18 -9.65
CA THR A 78 -8.66 5.99 -10.49
C THR A 78 -8.44 6.75 -11.81
N ASP A 79 -8.40 6.03 -12.91
CA ASP A 79 -8.29 6.57 -14.27
C ASP A 79 -9.69 6.78 -14.87
N TYR A 80 -9.86 7.81 -15.69
CA TYR A 80 -11.12 8.17 -16.35
C TYR A 80 -11.01 8.24 -17.88
N SER A 81 -9.87 7.81 -18.44
CA SER A 81 -9.61 7.93 -19.89
C SER A 81 -10.57 7.11 -20.76
N PHE A 82 -11.18 6.07 -20.20
CA PHE A 82 -12.22 5.29 -20.89
C PHE A 82 -13.60 5.99 -20.90
N GLY A 83 -13.73 7.16 -20.26
CA GLY A 83 -15.01 7.84 -20.06
C GLY A 83 -15.78 7.37 -18.81
N PHE A 84 -15.23 6.43 -18.04
CA PHE A 84 -15.73 5.92 -16.77
C PHE A 84 -14.56 5.58 -15.83
N PRO A 85 -14.80 5.47 -14.50
CA PRO A 85 -13.73 5.22 -13.55
C PRO A 85 -13.19 3.78 -13.64
N VAL A 86 -11.86 3.65 -13.62
CA VAL A 86 -11.13 2.38 -13.48
C VAL A 86 -9.99 2.56 -12.47
N ASP A 87 -9.97 1.75 -11.42
CA ASP A 87 -8.89 1.77 -10.45
C ASP A 87 -7.69 0.94 -10.92
N LEU A 88 -6.61 1.61 -11.27
CA LEU A 88 -5.30 1.00 -11.57
C LEU A 88 -4.54 0.57 -10.31
N GLY A 89 -4.83 1.19 -9.17
CA GLY A 89 -4.31 0.85 -7.85
C GLY A 89 -5.31 0.06 -7.02
N ALA A 90 -5.43 0.43 -5.74
CA ALA A 90 -6.39 -0.16 -4.81
C ALA A 90 -7.82 0.00 -5.34
N SER A 91 -8.60 -1.09 -5.27
CA SER A 91 -9.97 -1.15 -5.82
C SER A 91 -10.99 -1.67 -4.81
N TRP A 92 -10.56 -2.36 -3.74
CA TRP A 92 -11.45 -2.98 -2.76
C TRP A 92 -11.42 -2.29 -1.40
N LEU A 93 -12.58 -2.22 -0.77
CA LEU A 93 -12.71 -2.03 0.66
C LEU A 93 -12.70 -3.42 1.32
N HIS A 94 -11.66 -3.73 2.07
CA HIS A 94 -11.54 -4.96 2.85
C HIS A 94 -12.24 -4.77 4.20
N GLY A 95 -13.27 -5.59 4.45
CA GLY A 95 -14.16 -5.43 5.61
C GLY A 95 -15.24 -4.37 5.36
N VAL A 96 -16.38 -4.80 4.79
CA VAL A 96 -17.55 -3.92 4.56
C VAL A 96 -18.40 -3.87 5.84
N CYS A 97 -17.89 -3.18 6.85
CA CYS A 97 -18.52 -3.09 8.18
C CYS A 97 -18.28 -1.72 8.83
N SER A 98 -19.02 -1.44 9.91
CA SER A 98 -18.89 -0.19 10.67
C SER A 98 -17.53 -0.01 11.36
N GLN A 99 -16.79 -1.10 11.58
CA GLN A 99 -15.43 -1.05 12.17
C GLN A 99 -14.38 -0.57 11.16
N ASN A 100 -14.68 -0.60 9.86
CA ASN A 100 -13.78 -0.06 8.86
C ASN A 100 -13.81 1.47 8.93
N PRO A 101 -12.67 2.15 9.16
CA PRO A 101 -12.63 3.60 9.37
C PRO A 101 -13.04 4.42 8.13
N LEU A 102 -13.07 3.81 6.95
CA LEU A 102 -13.52 4.44 5.70
C LEU A 102 -15.01 4.31 5.47
N ALA A 103 -15.70 3.37 6.12
CA ALA A 103 -17.12 3.11 5.92
C ALA A 103 -18.01 4.36 6.14
N PRO A 104 -17.81 5.18 7.20
CA PRO A 104 -18.60 6.40 7.39
C PRO A 104 -18.41 7.41 6.25
N LEU A 105 -17.22 7.51 5.67
CA LEU A 105 -16.94 8.42 4.56
C LEU A 105 -17.55 7.91 3.25
N ILE A 106 -17.40 6.61 2.97
CA ILE A 106 -18.01 5.94 1.82
C ILE A 106 -19.54 6.12 1.85
N GLY A 107 -20.16 5.87 3.01
CA GLY A 107 -21.60 6.03 3.20
C GLY A 107 -22.07 7.48 2.99
N ARG A 108 -21.38 8.48 3.56
CA ARG A 108 -21.70 9.90 3.37
C ARG A 108 -21.58 10.36 1.92
N LEU A 109 -20.62 9.79 1.18
CA LEU A 109 -20.43 10.10 -0.25
C LEU A 109 -21.38 9.30 -1.16
N GLY A 110 -22.15 8.36 -0.62
CA GLY A 110 -23.03 7.50 -1.39
C GLY A 110 -22.29 6.66 -2.43
N LEU A 111 -21.06 6.22 -2.12
CA LEU A 111 -20.25 5.41 -3.04
C LEU A 111 -20.71 3.96 -3.00
N PRO A 112 -21.20 3.41 -4.12
CA PRO A 112 -21.66 2.03 -4.16
C PRO A 112 -20.47 1.07 -4.10
N LEU A 113 -20.66 -0.03 -3.36
CA LEU A 113 -19.74 -1.15 -3.28
C LEU A 113 -20.39 -2.38 -3.93
N TYR A 114 -19.62 -3.11 -4.73
CA TYR A 114 -20.00 -4.41 -5.24
C TYR A 114 -19.32 -5.48 -4.39
N CYS A 115 -20.11 -6.28 -3.65
CA CYS A 115 -19.57 -7.37 -2.83
C CYS A 115 -19.04 -8.49 -3.71
N THR A 116 -17.76 -8.82 -3.54
CA THR A 116 -17.06 -9.89 -4.28
C THR A 116 -16.85 -11.14 -3.42
N SER A 117 -17.11 -11.05 -2.11
CA SER A 117 -16.94 -12.15 -1.16
C SER A 117 -17.90 -12.05 0.02
N GLY A 118 -18.20 -13.18 0.66
CA GLY A 118 -19.01 -13.25 1.87
C GLY A 118 -18.21 -12.98 3.16
N ASP A 119 -18.93 -13.00 4.30
CA ASP A 119 -18.41 -12.60 5.61
C ASP A 119 -17.23 -13.42 6.14
N ASN A 120 -17.02 -14.64 5.65
CA ASN A 120 -16.00 -15.56 6.14
C ASN A 120 -14.85 -15.78 5.14
N SER A 121 -14.83 -15.05 4.05
CA SER A 121 -13.77 -15.16 3.04
C SER A 121 -12.54 -14.37 3.49
N LEU A 122 -11.60 -15.06 4.12
CA LEU A 122 -10.33 -14.47 4.55
C LEU A 122 -9.40 -14.19 3.38
N LEU A 123 -9.16 -15.21 2.57
CA LEU A 123 -8.22 -15.20 1.45
C LEU A 123 -8.85 -15.70 0.17
N TYR A 124 -9.91 -16.51 0.28
CA TYR A 124 -10.51 -17.24 -0.83
C TYR A 124 -12.01 -17.04 -0.83
N ASP A 125 -12.48 -16.46 -1.88
CA ASP A 125 -13.87 -16.50 -2.21
C ASP A 125 -14.16 -17.89 -2.79
N HIS A 126 -14.70 -18.79 -1.96
CA HIS A 126 -15.13 -20.12 -2.38
C HIS A 126 -16.51 -20.12 -3.01
N ASP A 127 -17.03 -18.95 -3.35
CA ASP A 127 -18.21 -18.86 -4.17
C ASP A 127 -17.87 -19.34 -5.59
N LEU A 128 -18.05 -20.64 -5.77
CA LEU A 128 -17.68 -21.37 -7.00
C LEU A 128 -18.41 -20.88 -8.24
N GLU A 129 -19.54 -20.21 -8.06
CA GLU A 129 -20.27 -19.57 -9.16
C GLU A 129 -19.53 -18.33 -9.67
N SER A 130 -18.62 -17.80 -8.90
CA SER A 130 -17.80 -16.62 -9.22
C SER A 130 -16.58 -16.93 -10.09
N TYR A 131 -16.23 -18.20 -10.31
CA TYR A 131 -15.04 -18.59 -11.08
C TYR A 131 -15.39 -19.41 -12.33
N ALA A 132 -14.73 -19.10 -13.44
CA ALA A 132 -14.65 -19.98 -14.60
C ALA A 132 -13.16 -20.25 -14.90
N LEU A 133 -12.68 -21.44 -14.56
CA LEU A 133 -11.32 -21.88 -14.80
C LEU A 133 -11.24 -22.72 -16.07
N TYR A 134 -10.15 -22.57 -16.79
CA TYR A 134 -9.89 -23.24 -18.04
C TYR A 134 -8.47 -23.82 -18.03
N ASP A 135 -8.28 -24.98 -18.67
CA ASP A 135 -6.96 -25.52 -18.92
C ASP A 135 -6.26 -24.78 -20.08
N MET A 136 -5.02 -25.18 -20.37
CA MET A 136 -4.20 -24.56 -21.43
C MET A 136 -4.74 -24.80 -22.83
N ASP A 137 -5.63 -25.79 -23.02
CA ASP A 137 -6.30 -26.15 -24.29
C ASP A 137 -7.66 -25.44 -24.44
N GLY A 138 -8.06 -24.65 -23.44
CA GLY A 138 -9.32 -23.90 -23.44
C GLY A 138 -10.54 -24.68 -22.98
N ASN A 139 -10.36 -25.87 -22.41
CA ASN A 139 -11.46 -26.63 -21.84
C ASN A 139 -11.79 -26.09 -20.44
N GLN A 140 -13.09 -25.87 -20.20
CA GLN A 140 -13.53 -25.41 -18.88
C GLN A 140 -13.37 -26.53 -17.83
N VAL A 141 -12.75 -26.19 -16.71
CA VAL A 141 -12.58 -27.10 -15.59
C VAL A 141 -13.93 -27.33 -14.89
N PRO A 142 -14.29 -28.58 -14.57
CA PRO A 142 -15.53 -28.85 -13.85
C PRO A 142 -15.58 -28.14 -12.51
N GLN A 143 -16.67 -27.42 -12.21
CA GLN A 143 -16.86 -26.68 -10.98
C GLN A 143 -16.70 -27.54 -9.71
N GLN A 144 -17.16 -28.78 -9.77
CA GLN A 144 -16.99 -29.73 -8.68
C GLN A 144 -15.52 -29.98 -8.36
N LEU A 145 -14.65 -30.11 -9.37
CA LEU A 145 -13.21 -30.28 -9.15
C LEU A 145 -12.59 -29.03 -8.55
N VAL A 146 -12.99 -27.82 -9.00
CA VAL A 146 -12.52 -26.57 -8.42
C VAL A 146 -12.86 -26.51 -6.94
N ALA A 147 -14.09 -26.90 -6.54
CA ALA A 147 -14.54 -26.96 -5.16
C ALA A 147 -13.71 -27.95 -4.32
N GLU A 148 -13.54 -29.16 -4.82
CA GLU A 148 -12.79 -30.20 -4.12
C GLU A 148 -11.33 -29.79 -3.89
N VAL A 149 -10.71 -29.16 -4.88
CA VAL A 149 -9.34 -28.64 -4.75
C VAL A 149 -9.29 -27.44 -3.80
N GLY A 150 -10.27 -26.55 -3.79
CA GLY A 150 -10.37 -25.46 -2.84
C GLY A 150 -10.40 -25.97 -1.39
N ASN A 151 -11.25 -26.97 -1.10
CA ASN A 151 -11.26 -27.62 0.21
C ASN A 151 -9.92 -28.28 0.56
N THR A 152 -9.25 -28.86 -0.44
CA THR A 152 -7.92 -29.47 -0.25
C THR A 152 -6.88 -28.39 0.06
N PHE A 153 -6.93 -27.25 -0.62
CA PHE A 153 -6.04 -26.12 -0.38
C PHE A 153 -6.18 -25.56 1.05
N GLU A 154 -7.41 -25.41 1.55
CA GLU A 154 -7.64 -25.07 2.95
C GLU A 154 -7.07 -26.09 3.93
N ASN A 155 -7.21 -27.40 3.62
CA ASN A 155 -6.63 -28.44 4.44
C ASN A 155 -5.08 -28.38 4.44
N ILE A 156 -4.47 -28.07 3.30
CA ILE A 156 -3.01 -27.85 3.22
C ILE A 156 -2.60 -26.67 4.09
N LEU A 157 -3.32 -25.55 4.10
CA LEU A 157 -3.06 -24.40 4.96
C LEU A 157 -3.20 -24.74 6.45
N LYS A 158 -4.24 -25.50 6.84
CA LYS A 158 -4.41 -25.99 8.22
C LYS A 158 -3.28 -26.91 8.67
N GLU A 159 -2.76 -27.75 7.77
CA GLU A 159 -1.60 -28.60 8.07
C GLU A 159 -0.30 -27.77 8.09
N ALA A 160 -0.17 -26.74 7.24
CA ALA A 160 0.96 -25.80 7.29
C ALA A 160 1.00 -25.02 8.62
N ASP A 161 -0.16 -24.69 9.20
CA ASP A 161 -0.23 -24.10 10.54
C ASP A 161 0.35 -25.01 11.63
N LYS A 162 0.14 -26.34 11.54
CA LYS A 162 0.78 -27.29 12.46
C LYS A 162 2.30 -27.32 12.27
N VAL A 163 2.77 -27.22 11.01
CA VAL A 163 4.21 -27.10 10.72
C VAL A 163 4.77 -25.84 11.37
N ARG A 164 4.06 -24.70 11.29
CA ARG A 164 4.41 -23.44 11.94
C ARG A 164 4.58 -23.62 13.46
N GLN A 165 3.62 -24.26 14.12
CA GLN A 165 3.65 -24.47 15.57
C GLN A 165 4.80 -25.38 16.04
N GLU A 166 5.26 -26.30 15.21
CA GLU A 166 6.34 -27.23 15.49
C GLU A 166 7.73 -26.65 15.12
N SER A 167 7.78 -25.62 14.29
CA SER A 167 9.02 -25.06 13.76
C SER A 167 9.63 -24.05 14.72
N SER A 168 10.90 -24.18 15.04
CA SER A 168 11.66 -23.19 15.82
C SER A 168 12.06 -21.96 14.99
N GLU A 169 12.23 -22.15 13.69
CA GLU A 169 12.62 -21.12 12.74
C GLU A 169 11.45 -20.83 11.78
N ASP A 170 11.38 -19.61 11.29
CA ASP A 170 10.43 -19.27 10.26
C ASP A 170 10.84 -19.86 8.90
N ILE A 171 9.85 -20.35 8.17
CA ILE A 171 10.02 -20.91 6.83
C ILE A 171 8.99 -20.28 5.89
N SER A 172 9.21 -20.40 4.58
CA SER A 172 8.23 -19.88 3.60
C SER A 172 6.98 -20.79 3.51
N ILE A 173 5.88 -20.22 3.06
CA ILE A 173 4.64 -20.96 2.80
C ILE A 173 4.88 -22.12 1.83
N LEU A 174 5.64 -21.89 0.76
CA LEU A 174 5.96 -22.94 -0.22
C LEU A 174 6.79 -24.08 0.40
N HIS A 175 7.72 -23.75 1.30
CA HIS A 175 8.48 -24.76 2.03
C HIS A 175 7.58 -25.57 2.97
N ALA A 176 6.65 -24.90 3.68
CA ALA A 176 5.67 -25.58 4.53
C ALA A 176 4.81 -26.56 3.73
N PHE A 177 4.33 -26.17 2.55
CA PHE A 177 3.59 -27.08 1.64
C PHE A 177 4.41 -28.32 1.29
N SER A 178 5.72 -28.16 1.03
CA SER A 178 6.59 -29.31 0.74
C SER A 178 6.70 -30.28 1.93
N ILE A 179 6.69 -29.78 3.17
CA ILE A 179 6.67 -30.58 4.39
C ILE A 179 5.31 -31.28 4.55
N VAL A 180 4.22 -30.55 4.34
CA VAL A 180 2.85 -31.09 4.38
C VAL A 180 2.71 -32.28 3.41
N PHE A 181 3.15 -32.15 2.16
CA PHE A 181 3.08 -33.19 1.16
C PHE A 181 3.95 -34.43 1.47
N LYS A 182 5.04 -34.26 2.25
CA LYS A 182 5.83 -35.39 2.76
C LYS A 182 5.12 -36.12 3.89
N ARG A 183 4.41 -35.38 4.77
CA ARG A 183 3.68 -35.92 5.92
C ARG A 183 2.34 -36.54 5.52
N LYS A 184 1.67 -35.94 4.53
CA LYS A 184 0.34 -36.30 4.01
C LYS A 184 0.36 -36.39 2.49
N PRO A 185 0.87 -37.52 1.93
CA PRO A 185 0.97 -37.69 0.48
C PRO A 185 -0.37 -37.64 -0.25
N ASP A 186 -1.49 -37.94 0.42
CA ASP A 186 -2.86 -37.85 -0.08
C ASP A 186 -3.31 -36.43 -0.43
N LEU A 187 -2.70 -35.41 0.19
CA LEU A 187 -2.93 -34.01 -0.18
C LEU A 187 -2.14 -33.56 -1.43
N ARG A 188 -1.23 -34.39 -1.92
CA ARG A 188 -0.44 -34.11 -3.11
C ARG A 188 -1.22 -34.45 -4.36
N LEU A 189 -1.90 -33.44 -4.89
CA LEU A 189 -2.72 -33.58 -6.09
C LEU A 189 -1.85 -33.80 -7.35
N GLN A 190 -2.47 -34.36 -8.41
CA GLN A 190 -1.83 -34.65 -9.69
C GLN A 190 -2.72 -34.22 -10.86
N GLY A 191 -2.13 -34.05 -12.04
CA GLY A 191 -2.85 -33.70 -13.28
C GLY A 191 -3.69 -32.44 -13.12
N LEU A 192 -4.93 -32.47 -13.61
CA LEU A 192 -5.82 -31.30 -13.62
C LEU A 192 -6.05 -30.72 -12.22
N ALA A 193 -6.19 -31.57 -11.20
CA ALA A 193 -6.34 -31.12 -9.80
C ALA A 193 -5.10 -30.39 -9.29
N HIS A 194 -3.89 -30.81 -9.68
CA HIS A 194 -2.66 -30.10 -9.36
C HIS A 194 -2.64 -28.71 -9.99
N MET A 195 -3.02 -28.57 -11.25
CA MET A 195 -3.06 -27.27 -11.94
C MET A 195 -4.07 -26.30 -11.28
N VAL A 196 -5.23 -26.81 -10.82
CA VAL A 196 -6.18 -26.02 -10.04
C VAL A 196 -5.57 -25.58 -8.70
N LEU A 197 -4.81 -26.46 -8.03
CA LEU A 197 -4.08 -26.10 -6.82
C LEU A 197 -3.05 -24.97 -7.06
N GLN A 198 -2.32 -25.04 -8.18
CA GLN A 198 -1.40 -23.97 -8.57
C GLN A 198 -2.12 -22.64 -8.82
N TRP A 199 -3.35 -22.69 -9.34
CA TRP A 199 -4.15 -21.48 -9.52
C TRP A 199 -4.58 -20.87 -8.17
N TYR A 200 -4.96 -21.66 -7.17
CA TYR A 200 -5.22 -21.18 -5.82
C TYR A 200 -3.96 -20.53 -5.21
N LEU A 201 -2.79 -21.14 -5.43
CA LEU A 201 -1.52 -20.58 -5.00
C LEU A 201 -1.23 -19.24 -5.70
N CYS A 202 -1.42 -19.14 -7.01
CA CYS A 202 -1.31 -17.89 -7.77
C CYS A 202 -2.25 -16.79 -7.22
N ARG A 203 -3.47 -17.14 -6.84
CA ARG A 203 -4.40 -16.20 -6.21
C ARG A 203 -3.88 -15.73 -4.84
N MET A 204 -3.33 -16.63 -4.03
CA MET A 204 -2.71 -16.31 -2.75
C MET A 204 -1.50 -15.37 -2.94
N GLU A 205 -0.63 -15.65 -3.90
CA GLU A 205 0.50 -14.78 -4.26
C GLU A 205 0.02 -13.38 -4.65
N GLY A 206 -1.14 -13.27 -5.29
CA GLY A 206 -1.80 -11.99 -5.58
C GLY A 206 -2.17 -11.19 -4.34
N TRP A 207 -2.58 -11.83 -3.25
CA TRP A 207 -2.89 -11.15 -1.98
C TRP A 207 -1.66 -10.49 -1.34
N PHE A 208 -0.50 -11.15 -1.43
CA PHE A 208 0.75 -10.67 -0.86
C PHE A 208 1.62 -9.88 -1.84
N SER A 209 1.22 -9.81 -3.10
CA SER A 209 2.03 -9.25 -4.20
C SER A 209 3.44 -9.87 -4.30
N ALA A 210 3.61 -11.11 -3.81
CA ALA A 210 4.88 -11.79 -3.69
C ALA A 210 4.71 -13.30 -3.92
N ASP A 211 5.80 -13.97 -4.34
CA ASP A 211 5.82 -15.41 -4.54
C ASP A 211 5.81 -16.15 -3.18
N ALA A 212 5.15 -17.29 -3.10
CA ALA A 212 4.94 -18.07 -1.87
C ALA A 212 6.24 -18.58 -1.22
N ASP A 213 7.36 -18.61 -1.96
CA ASP A 213 8.69 -18.96 -1.44
C ASP A 213 9.32 -17.83 -0.61
N LYS A 214 8.79 -16.61 -0.66
CA LYS A 214 9.28 -15.42 0.04
C LYS A 214 8.42 -15.06 1.25
N ILE A 215 7.15 -15.51 1.29
CA ILE A 215 6.18 -15.14 2.31
C ILE A 215 6.44 -15.94 3.60
N SER A 216 6.52 -15.26 4.74
CA SER A 216 6.69 -15.86 6.08
C SER A 216 5.50 -16.74 6.44
N LEU A 217 5.74 -18.01 6.79
CA LEU A 217 4.72 -18.88 7.37
C LEU A 217 4.30 -18.41 8.76
N LYS A 218 5.22 -17.78 9.50
CA LYS A 218 4.95 -17.31 10.87
C LYS A 218 3.94 -16.15 10.86
N CYS A 219 4.03 -15.25 9.88
CA CYS A 219 3.32 -13.95 9.91
C CYS A 219 2.18 -13.81 8.88
N TRP A 220 2.07 -14.68 7.87
CA TRP A 220 1.18 -14.51 6.72
C TRP A 220 -0.30 -14.29 7.05
N ASP A 221 -0.80 -14.78 8.18
CA ASP A 221 -2.20 -14.72 8.61
C ASP A 221 -2.42 -13.86 9.88
N GLN A 222 -1.45 -13.04 10.25
CA GLN A 222 -1.52 -12.19 11.45
C GLN A 222 -2.34 -10.91 11.26
N GLU A 223 -2.77 -10.62 10.04
CA GLU A 223 -3.63 -9.48 9.76
C GLU A 223 -4.98 -9.63 10.49
N LYS A 224 -5.42 -8.54 11.13
CA LYS A 224 -6.75 -8.50 11.75
C LYS A 224 -7.83 -8.32 10.68
N VAL A 225 -8.47 -9.41 10.31
CA VAL A 225 -9.55 -9.38 9.32
C VAL A 225 -10.78 -8.69 9.87
N LEU A 226 -11.30 -7.72 9.12
CA LEU A 226 -12.56 -7.06 9.41
C LEU A 226 -13.73 -7.86 8.80
N PRO A 227 -14.88 -7.98 9.50
CA PRO A 227 -16.05 -8.69 8.96
C PRO A 227 -16.69 -7.96 7.77
N GLY A 228 -17.66 -8.59 7.12
CA GLY A 228 -18.44 -8.00 6.02
C GLY A 228 -17.84 -8.21 4.63
N GLY A 229 -16.85 -9.09 4.51
CA GLY A 229 -16.24 -9.45 3.23
C GLY A 229 -15.54 -8.30 2.51
N HIS A 230 -15.46 -8.37 1.18
CA HIS A 230 -14.77 -7.40 0.35
C HIS A 230 -15.73 -6.69 -0.61
N GLY A 231 -15.64 -5.36 -0.67
CA GLY A 231 -16.45 -4.54 -1.56
C GLY A 231 -15.59 -3.81 -2.62
N LEU A 232 -15.83 -4.12 -3.89
CA LEU A 232 -15.20 -3.40 -4.99
C LEU A 232 -15.80 -1.99 -5.11
N MET A 233 -14.97 -0.96 -5.21
CA MET A 233 -15.38 0.44 -5.36
C MET A 233 -15.87 0.71 -6.78
N VAL A 234 -17.19 0.67 -7.01
CA VAL A 234 -17.79 0.80 -8.36
C VAL A 234 -17.45 2.13 -9.04
N ARG A 235 -17.28 3.20 -8.26
CA ARG A 235 -16.92 4.54 -8.75
C ARG A 235 -15.48 4.94 -8.48
N GLY A 236 -14.64 3.96 -8.12
CA GLY A 236 -13.24 4.16 -7.74
C GLY A 236 -13.04 4.86 -6.40
N TYR A 237 -11.81 4.89 -5.95
CA TYR A 237 -11.42 5.45 -4.66
C TYR A 237 -11.17 6.96 -4.67
N LEU A 238 -10.94 7.59 -5.84
CA LEU A 238 -10.54 9.00 -5.94
C LEU A 238 -11.51 9.97 -5.24
N PRO A 239 -12.84 9.78 -5.22
CA PRO A 239 -13.76 10.66 -4.50
C PRO A 239 -13.46 10.80 -3.01
N ILE A 240 -12.93 9.74 -2.36
CA ILE A 240 -12.50 9.75 -0.95
C ILE A 240 -11.30 10.69 -0.79
N ILE A 241 -10.28 10.54 -1.64
CA ILE A 241 -9.08 11.39 -1.62
C ILE A 241 -9.46 12.85 -1.81
N ASN A 242 -10.27 13.17 -2.83
CA ASN A 242 -10.70 14.54 -3.14
C ASN A 242 -11.49 15.17 -1.97
N THR A 243 -12.29 14.37 -1.26
CA THR A 243 -13.06 14.86 -0.11
C THR A 243 -12.15 15.19 1.07
N LEU A 244 -11.19 14.31 1.39
CA LEU A 244 -10.23 14.54 2.45
C LEU A 244 -9.28 15.71 2.15
N ALA A 245 -8.92 15.90 0.90
CA ALA A 245 -7.99 16.93 0.45
C ALA A 245 -8.60 18.36 0.37
N LYS A 246 -9.92 18.47 0.41
CA LYS A 246 -10.61 19.76 0.17
C LYS A 246 -10.17 20.85 1.16
N GLY A 247 -9.61 21.95 0.63
CA GLY A 247 -9.20 23.13 1.41
C GLY A 247 -7.88 22.98 2.17
N LEU A 248 -7.09 21.93 1.91
CA LEU A 248 -5.70 21.80 2.40
C LEU A 248 -4.74 22.59 1.48
N ASP A 249 -3.63 23.08 2.05
CA ASP A 249 -2.49 23.59 1.27
C ASP A 249 -1.68 22.41 0.73
N ILE A 250 -1.86 22.13 -0.56
CA ILE A 250 -1.26 20.99 -1.25
C ILE A 250 -0.34 21.48 -2.35
N ARG A 251 0.89 20.97 -2.36
CA ARG A 251 1.92 21.28 -3.37
C ARG A 251 2.21 20.03 -4.18
N LEU A 252 1.64 19.94 -5.37
CA LEU A 252 1.93 18.88 -6.34
C LEU A 252 3.26 19.16 -7.04
N GLY A 253 3.92 18.12 -7.57
CA GLY A 253 5.23 18.23 -8.22
C GLY A 253 6.38 18.58 -7.26
N HIS A 254 6.18 18.45 -5.95
CA HIS A 254 7.15 18.75 -4.92
C HIS A 254 7.77 17.46 -4.37
N ARG A 255 8.69 16.88 -5.12
CA ARG A 255 9.44 15.69 -4.71
C ARG A 255 10.44 16.06 -3.61
N VAL A 256 10.23 15.52 -2.41
CA VAL A 256 11.16 15.67 -1.30
C VAL A 256 12.41 14.83 -1.54
N THR A 257 13.57 15.44 -1.36
CA THR A 257 14.89 14.81 -1.54
C THR A 257 15.71 14.77 -0.24
N ARG A 258 15.44 15.69 0.72
CA ARG A 258 16.14 15.72 2.00
C ARG A 258 15.21 16.17 3.13
N ILE A 259 15.39 15.55 4.30
CA ILE A 259 14.71 15.93 5.55
C ILE A 259 15.76 16.13 6.64
N GLY A 260 15.98 17.38 7.01
CA GLY A 260 16.83 17.78 8.14
C GLY A 260 16.04 17.84 9.44
N ARG A 261 16.54 17.20 10.51
CA ARG A 261 15.95 17.25 11.85
C ARG A 261 16.77 18.18 12.72
N HIS A 262 16.12 19.12 13.39
CA HIS A 262 16.72 20.06 14.31
C HIS A 262 16.01 19.98 15.65
N TYR A 263 16.66 20.49 16.70
CA TYR A 263 16.07 20.49 18.05
C TYR A 263 14.68 21.15 18.11
N ASN A 264 14.46 22.19 17.29
CA ASN A 264 13.23 22.99 17.31
C ASN A 264 12.34 22.81 16.07
N GLY A 265 12.55 21.79 15.25
CA GLY A 265 11.74 21.58 14.04
C GLY A 265 12.43 20.76 12.97
N VAL A 266 11.88 20.84 11.78
CA VAL A 266 12.34 20.12 10.59
C VAL A 266 12.52 21.07 9.42
N GLU A 267 13.49 20.76 8.57
CA GLU A 267 13.69 21.41 7.27
C GLU A 267 13.56 20.36 6.18
N VAL A 268 12.68 20.60 5.23
CA VAL A 268 12.39 19.68 4.11
C VAL A 268 12.80 20.33 2.81
N THR A 269 13.69 19.70 2.05
CA THR A 269 14.16 20.16 0.74
C THR A 269 13.49 19.35 -0.36
N VAL A 270 13.01 20.02 -1.41
CA VAL A 270 12.47 19.38 -2.60
C VAL A 270 13.44 19.46 -3.77
N GLU A 271 13.15 18.73 -4.86
CA GLU A 271 14.04 18.49 -5.99
C GLU A 271 14.55 19.78 -6.68
N ASP A 272 13.74 20.84 -6.70
CA ASP A 272 14.14 22.14 -7.26
C ASP A 272 15.03 22.99 -6.32
N GLY A 273 15.37 22.48 -5.14
CA GLY A 273 16.17 23.14 -4.11
C GLY A 273 15.36 24.04 -3.17
N SER A 274 14.05 24.17 -3.35
CA SER A 274 13.18 24.91 -2.42
C SER A 274 13.12 24.20 -1.07
N THR A 275 13.03 24.96 0.02
CA THR A 275 12.99 24.45 1.40
C THR A 275 11.73 24.89 2.12
N PHE A 276 11.22 23.99 2.96
CA PHE A 276 10.08 24.21 3.86
C PHE A 276 10.50 23.92 5.28
N VAL A 277 10.07 24.76 6.22
CA VAL A 277 10.41 24.62 7.65
C VAL A 277 9.14 24.52 8.46
N ALA A 278 9.10 23.59 9.42
CA ALA A 278 7.98 23.39 10.33
C ALA A 278 8.44 22.84 11.68
N ASP A 279 7.54 22.78 12.67
CA ASP A 279 7.82 22.19 13.97
C ASP A 279 8.02 20.67 13.90
N ALA A 280 7.32 20.01 12.97
CA ALA A 280 7.37 18.57 12.77
C ALA A 280 7.04 18.17 11.31
N ALA A 281 7.34 16.92 10.96
CA ALA A 281 6.90 16.36 9.68
C ALA A 281 6.26 14.97 9.86
N VAL A 282 5.23 14.70 9.02
CA VAL A 282 4.66 13.37 8.84
C VAL A 282 5.17 12.80 7.52
N VAL A 283 5.93 11.70 7.60
CA VAL A 283 6.51 10.99 6.45
C VAL A 283 5.53 9.90 6.03
N ALA A 284 4.77 10.15 4.97
CA ALA A 284 3.73 9.26 4.44
C ALA A 284 4.06 8.76 3.03
N VAL A 285 5.35 8.62 2.73
CA VAL A 285 5.82 8.07 1.45
C VAL A 285 5.77 6.54 1.47
N PRO A 286 5.63 5.86 0.32
CA PRO A 286 5.66 4.42 0.23
C PRO A 286 6.95 3.81 0.79
N LEU A 287 6.86 2.60 1.37
CA LEU A 287 8.03 1.87 1.86
C LEU A 287 9.09 1.67 0.76
N GLY A 288 8.68 1.42 -0.48
CA GLY A 288 9.60 1.29 -1.61
C GLY A 288 10.45 2.55 -1.84
N VAL A 289 9.88 3.74 -1.61
CA VAL A 289 10.62 5.02 -1.70
C VAL A 289 11.66 5.14 -0.58
N LEU A 290 11.33 4.70 0.65
CA LEU A 290 12.28 4.65 1.75
C LEU A 290 13.41 3.66 1.48
N LYS A 291 13.09 2.45 0.97
CA LYS A 291 14.08 1.43 0.57
C LYS A 291 15.02 1.91 -0.54
N ALA A 292 14.50 2.65 -1.49
CA ALA A 292 15.29 3.23 -2.59
C ALA A 292 16.23 4.37 -2.12
N LYS A 293 16.11 4.80 -0.84
CA LYS A 293 16.88 5.91 -0.27
C LYS A 293 16.78 7.19 -1.11
N SER A 294 15.62 7.42 -1.71
CA SER A 294 15.34 8.61 -2.53
C SER A 294 15.25 9.88 -1.70
N ILE A 295 15.15 9.76 -0.37
CA ILE A 295 15.11 10.86 0.59
C ILE A 295 16.31 10.72 1.52
N GLU A 296 17.14 11.75 1.60
CA GLU A 296 18.23 11.86 2.58
C GLU A 296 17.68 12.34 3.93
N PHE A 297 18.01 11.61 5.00
CA PHE A 297 17.68 12.01 6.38
C PHE A 297 18.93 12.52 7.08
N GLU A 298 18.86 13.74 7.68
CA GLU A 298 19.96 14.35 8.44
C GLU A 298 19.46 14.84 9.81
N PRO A 299 20.01 14.30 10.90
CA PRO A 299 20.90 13.13 10.96
C PRO A 299 20.24 11.86 10.41
N LYS A 300 21.03 10.84 10.09
CA LYS A 300 20.52 9.54 9.61
C LYS A 300 19.47 8.97 10.55
N LEU A 301 18.54 8.21 10.02
CA LEU A 301 17.60 7.46 10.85
C LEU A 301 18.34 6.47 11.76
N PRO A 302 17.82 6.15 12.96
CA PRO A 302 18.40 5.14 13.82
C PRO A 302 18.47 3.77 13.14
N ASP A 303 19.48 2.97 13.49
CA ASP A 303 19.72 1.65 12.88
C ASP A 303 18.46 0.75 12.91
N TRP A 304 17.74 0.73 14.04
CA TRP A 304 16.51 -0.06 14.17
C TRP A 304 15.40 0.35 13.18
N LYS A 305 15.38 1.63 12.78
CA LYS A 305 14.44 2.14 11.77
C LYS A 305 14.90 1.77 10.36
N GLU A 306 16.20 1.90 10.07
CA GLU A 306 16.81 1.48 8.81
C GLU A 306 16.66 -0.03 8.58
N GLU A 307 16.83 -0.85 9.64
CA GLU A 307 16.58 -2.29 9.61
C GLU A 307 15.11 -2.60 9.28
N ALA A 308 14.15 -1.93 9.94
CA ALA A 308 12.73 -2.12 9.64
C ALA A 308 12.40 -1.75 8.18
N ILE A 309 12.95 -0.64 7.67
CA ILE A 309 12.81 -0.25 6.26
C ILE A 309 13.39 -1.32 5.35
N ALA A 310 14.55 -1.88 5.67
CA ALA A 310 15.21 -2.88 4.84
C ALA A 310 14.50 -4.23 4.83
N ASP A 311 13.97 -4.66 5.97
CA ASP A 311 13.51 -6.03 6.22
C ASP A 311 12.02 -6.29 5.96
N ILE A 312 11.15 -5.27 5.99
CA ILE A 312 9.77 -5.42 5.51
C ILE A 312 9.79 -5.63 3.98
N GLY A 313 9.07 -6.63 3.48
CA GLY A 313 8.93 -6.89 2.04
C GLY A 313 8.12 -5.80 1.32
N VAL A 314 8.44 -5.56 0.07
CA VAL A 314 7.60 -4.79 -0.86
C VAL A 314 7.38 -5.64 -2.09
N GLY A 315 6.14 -6.02 -2.31
CA GLY A 315 5.76 -6.83 -3.47
C GLY A 315 5.30 -5.98 -4.65
N VAL A 316 5.09 -6.66 -5.77
CA VAL A 316 4.56 -6.04 -6.99
C VAL A 316 3.30 -6.78 -7.42
N LEU A 317 2.21 -6.04 -7.57
CA LEU A 317 0.98 -6.47 -8.22
C LEU A 317 0.60 -5.42 -9.26
N ASN A 318 0.46 -5.84 -10.50
CA ASN A 318 0.08 -4.97 -11.61
C ASN A 318 -1.22 -5.38 -12.26
N LYS A 319 -1.87 -4.41 -12.87
CA LYS A 319 -3.10 -4.54 -13.63
C LYS A 319 -2.88 -4.20 -15.09
N ILE A 320 -3.37 -5.06 -15.98
CA ILE A 320 -3.54 -4.78 -17.41
C ILE A 320 -5.04 -4.74 -17.66
N VAL A 321 -5.58 -3.55 -17.90
CA VAL A 321 -7.01 -3.32 -18.10
C VAL A 321 -7.30 -3.36 -19.58
N LEU A 322 -8.24 -4.22 -19.97
CA LEU A 322 -8.66 -4.42 -21.35
C LEU A 322 -10.12 -4.02 -21.51
N HIS A 323 -10.41 -2.98 -22.28
CA HIS A 323 -11.74 -2.50 -22.60
C HIS A 323 -12.15 -3.02 -24.00
N PHE A 324 -13.32 -3.61 -24.11
CA PHE A 324 -13.84 -4.21 -25.32
C PHE A 324 -15.11 -3.50 -25.82
N ASP A 325 -15.46 -3.69 -27.07
CA ASP A 325 -16.68 -3.14 -27.67
C ASP A 325 -17.96 -3.78 -27.10
N LYS A 326 -17.87 -5.05 -26.65
CA LYS A 326 -18.97 -5.83 -26.09
C LYS A 326 -18.44 -6.90 -25.14
N VAL A 327 -19.32 -7.40 -24.28
CA VAL A 327 -19.06 -8.55 -23.43
C VAL A 327 -19.20 -9.84 -24.27
N PHE A 328 -18.21 -10.71 -24.22
CA PHE A 328 -18.19 -12.04 -24.88
C PHE A 328 -17.76 -13.16 -23.94
N TRP A 329 -17.54 -12.85 -22.66
CA TRP A 329 -17.14 -13.80 -21.61
C TRP A 329 -18.32 -14.15 -20.69
N PRO A 330 -18.24 -15.29 -19.94
CA PRO A 330 -19.27 -15.68 -19.00
C PRO A 330 -19.44 -14.70 -17.85
N ASN A 331 -20.63 -14.68 -17.25
CA ASN A 331 -20.98 -13.76 -16.15
C ASN A 331 -20.47 -14.27 -14.80
N VAL A 332 -19.14 -14.32 -14.64
CA VAL A 332 -18.43 -14.70 -13.40
C VAL A 332 -17.55 -13.53 -12.93
N GLU A 333 -17.16 -13.50 -11.66
CA GLU A 333 -16.24 -12.48 -11.15
C GLU A 333 -14.84 -12.63 -11.74
N TYR A 334 -14.36 -13.88 -11.84
CA TYR A 334 -13.02 -14.18 -12.33
C TYR A 334 -13.04 -15.24 -13.43
N LEU A 335 -12.22 -14.99 -14.44
CA LEU A 335 -11.82 -16.02 -15.40
C LEU A 335 -10.36 -16.39 -15.11
N GLY A 336 -10.03 -17.67 -15.13
CA GLY A 336 -8.67 -18.14 -14.85
C GLY A 336 -8.16 -19.15 -15.86
N VAL A 337 -6.85 -19.14 -16.10
CA VAL A 337 -6.12 -20.20 -16.79
C VAL A 337 -5.32 -20.95 -15.75
N ILE A 338 -5.54 -22.27 -15.65
CA ILE A 338 -4.75 -23.15 -14.79
C ILE A 338 -3.53 -23.69 -15.55
N ALA A 339 -2.43 -23.90 -14.82
CA ALA A 339 -1.17 -24.39 -15.39
C ALA A 339 -0.38 -25.22 -14.36
N GLU A 340 0.77 -25.78 -14.76
CA GLU A 340 1.61 -26.63 -13.92
C GLU A 340 2.28 -25.88 -12.76
N THR A 341 2.44 -24.55 -12.88
CA THR A 341 3.02 -23.69 -11.85
C THR A 341 2.15 -22.46 -11.60
N SER A 342 2.21 -21.88 -10.39
CA SER A 342 1.51 -20.64 -10.05
C SER A 342 1.93 -19.46 -10.95
N TYR A 343 3.20 -19.42 -11.36
CA TYR A 343 3.74 -18.42 -12.28
C TYR A 343 3.07 -18.43 -13.66
N GLU A 344 2.72 -19.61 -14.18
CA GLU A 344 2.07 -19.78 -15.48
C GLU A 344 0.54 -19.62 -15.43
N CYS A 345 -0.04 -19.71 -14.23
CA CYS A 345 -1.45 -19.44 -14.02
C CYS A 345 -1.79 -17.97 -14.29
N SER A 346 -3.04 -17.72 -14.62
CA SER A 346 -3.51 -16.34 -14.82
C SER A 346 -4.96 -16.18 -14.41
N TYR A 347 -5.37 -14.94 -14.14
CA TYR A 347 -6.75 -14.61 -13.88
C TYR A 347 -7.11 -13.20 -14.31
N PHE A 348 -8.39 -13.03 -14.67
CA PHE A 348 -9.00 -11.77 -15.06
C PHE A 348 -10.16 -11.46 -14.13
N LEU A 349 -10.15 -10.27 -13.56
CA LEU A 349 -11.31 -9.71 -12.87
C LEU A 349 -12.30 -9.17 -13.91
N ASN A 350 -13.54 -9.61 -13.81
CA ASN A 350 -14.63 -9.14 -14.66
C ASN A 350 -15.27 -7.89 -14.07
N LEU A 351 -14.81 -6.71 -14.47
CA LEU A 351 -15.39 -5.44 -14.02
C LEU A 351 -16.82 -5.22 -14.54
N HIS A 352 -17.24 -5.89 -15.60
CA HIS A 352 -18.60 -5.75 -16.14
C HIS A 352 -19.67 -6.08 -15.08
N LYS A 353 -19.47 -7.13 -14.29
CA LYS A 353 -20.43 -7.49 -13.21
C LYS A 353 -20.67 -6.35 -12.22
N ALA A 354 -19.62 -5.63 -11.86
CA ALA A 354 -19.70 -4.56 -10.88
C ALA A 354 -20.10 -3.21 -11.47
N THR A 355 -19.67 -2.92 -12.70
CA THR A 355 -19.74 -1.57 -13.27
C THR A 355 -20.65 -1.47 -14.49
N GLY A 356 -20.98 -2.60 -15.15
CA GLY A 356 -21.69 -2.63 -16.43
C GLY A 356 -20.83 -2.33 -17.66
N HIS A 357 -19.54 -1.97 -17.49
CA HIS A 357 -18.62 -1.69 -18.59
C HIS A 357 -17.93 -2.95 -19.08
N SER A 358 -17.73 -3.06 -20.40
CA SER A 358 -17.12 -4.24 -21.04
C SER A 358 -15.60 -4.29 -20.79
N VAL A 359 -15.19 -4.52 -19.53
CA VAL A 359 -13.79 -4.46 -19.08
C VAL A 359 -13.40 -5.75 -18.36
N LEU A 360 -12.27 -6.31 -18.77
CA LEU A 360 -11.52 -7.33 -18.04
C LEU A 360 -10.20 -6.75 -17.52
N VAL A 361 -9.83 -7.10 -16.31
CA VAL A 361 -8.56 -6.71 -15.71
C VAL A 361 -7.70 -7.94 -15.46
N TYR A 362 -6.65 -8.11 -16.25
CA TYR A 362 -5.60 -9.09 -15.98
C TYR A 362 -4.79 -8.63 -14.76
N MET A 363 -4.58 -9.51 -13.80
CA MET A 363 -3.81 -9.24 -12.60
C MET A 363 -2.59 -10.16 -12.54
N SER A 364 -1.43 -9.59 -12.27
CA SER A 364 -0.15 -10.31 -12.10
C SER A 364 0.52 -9.88 -10.82
N ALA A 365 1.16 -10.81 -10.11
CA ALA A 365 1.84 -10.57 -8.86
C ALA A 365 3.24 -11.21 -8.84
N GLY A 366 4.07 -10.84 -7.88
CA GLY A 366 5.36 -11.43 -7.62
C GLY A 366 6.31 -11.36 -8.82
N GLN A 367 6.97 -12.49 -9.11
CA GLN A 367 7.95 -12.56 -10.20
C GLN A 367 7.32 -12.29 -11.58
N LEU A 368 6.10 -12.79 -11.82
CA LEU A 368 5.39 -12.53 -13.09
C LEU A 368 5.14 -11.02 -13.31
N ALA A 369 4.74 -10.30 -12.26
CA ALA A 369 4.56 -8.86 -12.36
C ALA A 369 5.87 -8.14 -12.68
N ASN A 370 6.96 -8.53 -12.02
CA ASN A 370 8.30 -7.99 -12.29
C ASN A 370 8.78 -8.24 -13.72
N ASP A 371 8.40 -9.38 -14.31
CA ASP A 371 8.78 -9.70 -15.69
C ASP A 371 7.92 -8.93 -16.70
N ILE A 372 6.65 -8.71 -16.41
CA ILE A 372 5.76 -7.87 -17.22
C ILE A 372 6.21 -6.41 -17.21
N GLU A 373 6.70 -5.88 -16.09
CA GLU A 373 7.22 -4.50 -16.02
C GLU A 373 8.45 -4.23 -16.91
N LYS A 374 9.13 -5.27 -17.38
CA LYS A 374 10.21 -5.13 -18.35
C LYS A 374 9.72 -4.99 -19.80
N MET A 375 8.41 -5.16 -20.01
CA MET A 375 7.78 -5.07 -21.35
C MET A 375 7.30 -3.64 -21.61
N SER A 376 7.09 -3.31 -22.90
CA SER A 376 6.28 -2.13 -23.24
C SER A 376 4.78 -2.41 -22.94
N ASP A 377 3.98 -1.36 -22.83
CA ASP A 377 2.54 -1.49 -22.59
C ASP A 377 1.85 -2.36 -23.64
N GLU A 378 2.22 -2.20 -24.92
CA GLU A 378 1.67 -3.00 -26.02
C GLU A 378 2.07 -4.48 -25.89
N ALA A 379 3.31 -4.76 -25.45
CA ALA A 379 3.77 -6.12 -25.24
C ALA A 379 3.06 -6.77 -24.04
N ALA A 380 2.87 -6.03 -22.94
CA ALA A 380 2.12 -6.47 -21.75
C ALA A 380 0.65 -6.74 -22.09
N VAL A 381 0.01 -5.85 -22.85
CA VAL A 381 -1.37 -6.03 -23.35
C VAL A 381 -1.47 -7.25 -24.28
N SER A 382 -0.50 -7.40 -25.20
CA SER A 382 -0.44 -8.58 -26.08
C SER A 382 -0.27 -9.88 -25.26
N PHE A 383 0.53 -9.86 -24.19
CA PHE A 383 0.69 -10.98 -23.29
C PHE A 383 -0.65 -11.33 -22.61
N ALA A 384 -1.30 -10.37 -21.95
CA ALA A 384 -2.60 -10.59 -21.29
C ALA A 384 -3.67 -11.07 -22.30
N TYR A 385 -3.74 -10.46 -23.47
CA TYR A 385 -4.67 -10.86 -24.52
C TYR A 385 -4.41 -12.30 -25.01
N LYS A 386 -3.15 -12.74 -25.11
CA LYS A 386 -2.83 -14.14 -25.44
C LYS A 386 -3.32 -15.11 -24.37
N GLN A 387 -3.26 -14.73 -23.07
CA GLN A 387 -3.85 -15.56 -22.02
C GLN A 387 -5.38 -15.65 -22.17
N LEU A 388 -6.04 -14.53 -22.47
CA LEU A 388 -7.48 -14.51 -22.73
C LEU A 388 -7.87 -15.37 -23.93
N LYS A 389 -7.08 -15.37 -25.01
CA LYS A 389 -7.30 -16.20 -26.21
C LYS A 389 -7.18 -17.70 -25.97
N LYS A 390 -6.46 -18.13 -24.92
CA LYS A 390 -6.41 -19.55 -24.53
C LYS A 390 -7.77 -20.06 -24.07
N ILE A 391 -8.54 -19.22 -23.36
CA ILE A 391 -9.83 -19.57 -22.76
C ILE A 391 -11.03 -19.15 -23.65
N LEU A 392 -10.89 -18.08 -24.40
CA LEU A 392 -11.93 -17.54 -25.28
C LEU A 392 -11.34 -17.33 -26.69
N SER A 393 -11.34 -18.40 -27.50
CA SER A 393 -10.73 -18.40 -28.84
C SER A 393 -11.27 -17.28 -29.75
N ASP A 394 -12.53 -16.88 -29.56
CA ASP A 394 -13.22 -15.86 -30.35
C ASP A 394 -13.16 -14.46 -29.74
N ALA A 395 -12.32 -14.26 -28.68
CA ALA A 395 -12.15 -12.95 -28.06
C ALA A 395 -11.79 -11.88 -29.09
N SER A 396 -12.54 -10.75 -29.11
CA SER A 396 -12.22 -9.58 -29.92
C SER A 396 -10.97 -8.88 -29.37
N LEU A 397 -10.33 -8.05 -30.18
CA LEU A 397 -9.27 -7.19 -29.71
C LEU A 397 -9.82 -6.12 -28.76
N PRO A 398 -9.06 -5.73 -27.71
CA PRO A 398 -9.47 -4.60 -26.89
C PRO A 398 -9.43 -3.31 -27.71
N ILE A 399 -10.41 -2.44 -27.48
CA ILE A 399 -10.50 -1.13 -28.13
C ILE A 399 -9.68 -0.06 -27.41
N GLN A 400 -9.47 -0.24 -26.12
CA GLN A 400 -8.62 0.61 -25.26
C GLN A 400 -7.97 -0.27 -24.18
N TYR A 401 -6.85 0.20 -23.64
CA TYR A 401 -6.18 -0.48 -22.54
C TYR A 401 -5.46 0.49 -21.61
N LEU A 402 -5.17 0.03 -20.40
CA LEU A 402 -4.32 0.69 -19.40
C LEU A 402 -3.39 -0.35 -18.78
N VAL A 403 -2.18 0.05 -18.46
CA VAL A 403 -1.19 -0.80 -17.77
C VAL A 403 -0.65 -0.07 -16.55
N SER A 404 -0.55 -0.76 -15.42
CA SER A 404 0.10 -0.22 -14.24
C SER A 404 1.53 -0.74 -14.11
N HIS A 405 2.43 0.08 -13.56
CA HIS A 405 3.86 -0.21 -13.38
C HIS A 405 4.30 0.19 -11.97
N TRP A 406 3.70 -0.44 -10.93
CA TRP A 406 3.94 -0.03 -9.56
C TRP A 406 5.35 -0.30 -9.07
N GLY A 407 6.04 -1.33 -9.60
CA GLY A 407 7.39 -1.70 -9.21
C GLY A 407 8.46 -0.75 -9.73
N THR A 408 8.32 -0.28 -10.96
CA THR A 408 9.28 0.63 -11.61
C THR A 408 8.93 2.10 -11.44
N ASP A 409 7.73 2.42 -10.95
CA ASP A 409 7.32 3.80 -10.65
C ASP A 409 8.14 4.36 -9.48
N ILE A 410 8.93 5.39 -9.75
CA ILE A 410 9.84 6.05 -8.79
C ILE A 410 9.14 6.68 -7.58
N ASN A 411 7.81 6.81 -7.61
CA ASN A 411 7.00 7.32 -6.52
C ASN A 411 6.37 6.21 -5.66
N SER A 412 6.61 4.94 -5.97
CA SER A 412 6.09 3.79 -5.22
C SER A 412 7.12 2.68 -4.99
N PHE A 413 7.86 2.28 -6.04
CA PHE A 413 8.79 1.15 -6.04
C PHE A 413 8.17 -0.12 -5.45
N GLY A 414 6.91 -0.40 -5.83
CA GLY A 414 6.13 -1.56 -5.41
C GLY A 414 4.69 -1.24 -5.09
N SER A 415 3.88 -2.28 -4.87
CA SER A 415 2.43 -2.20 -4.66
C SER A 415 2.07 -2.09 -3.19
N TYR A 416 2.50 -3.02 -2.36
CA TYR A 416 2.27 -3.01 -0.91
C TYR A 416 3.25 -3.94 -0.19
N SER A 417 3.27 -3.80 1.15
CA SER A 417 4.18 -4.55 2.02
C SER A 417 3.70 -5.97 2.29
N TYR A 418 4.64 -6.86 2.62
CA TYR A 418 4.40 -8.21 3.10
C TYR A 418 5.52 -8.68 4.04
N ASP A 419 5.26 -9.73 4.83
CA ASP A 419 6.22 -10.30 5.76
C ASP A 419 7.17 -11.27 5.04
N ILE A 420 8.45 -10.90 4.97
CA ILE A 420 9.51 -11.74 4.39
C ILE A 420 9.85 -12.87 5.36
N VAL A 421 9.99 -14.09 4.84
CA VAL A 421 10.44 -15.27 5.60
C VAL A 421 11.75 -15.00 6.36
N GLY A 422 11.80 -15.41 7.63
CA GLY A 422 12.98 -15.30 8.49
C GLY A 422 13.26 -13.90 9.02
N LYS A 423 12.34 -12.95 8.87
CA LYS A 423 12.47 -11.60 9.43
C LYS A 423 11.69 -11.45 10.74
N PRO A 424 12.06 -10.49 11.62
CA PRO A 424 11.32 -10.20 12.85
C PRO A 424 9.85 -9.84 12.60
N ASP A 425 8.99 -10.09 13.58
CA ASP A 425 7.54 -9.79 13.53
C ASP A 425 7.17 -8.39 14.05
N ASP A 426 8.12 -7.64 14.62
CA ASP A 426 7.92 -6.28 15.16
C ASP A 426 8.27 -5.14 14.18
N LEU A 427 8.53 -5.47 12.91
CA LEU A 427 9.04 -4.50 11.92
C LEU A 427 8.05 -3.37 11.61
N TYR A 428 6.76 -3.67 11.52
CA TYR A 428 5.73 -2.67 11.27
C TYR A 428 5.60 -1.68 12.44
N GLU A 429 5.71 -2.17 13.69
CA GLU A 429 5.75 -1.33 14.89
C GLU A 429 6.99 -0.44 14.90
N LYS A 430 8.16 -0.99 14.59
CA LYS A 430 9.40 -0.22 14.45
C LYS A 430 9.26 0.84 13.34
N LEU A 431 8.68 0.49 12.20
CA LEU A 431 8.49 1.46 11.12
C LEU A 431 7.48 2.56 11.48
N SER A 432 6.46 2.28 12.29
CA SER A 432 5.49 3.28 12.75
C SER A 432 6.05 4.23 13.80
N SER A 433 7.00 3.77 14.62
CA SER A 433 7.53 4.53 15.76
C SER A 433 8.13 5.87 15.34
N PRO A 434 7.83 6.99 16.02
CA PRO A 434 8.40 8.29 15.70
C PRO A 434 9.92 8.35 15.88
N VAL A 435 10.57 9.27 15.16
CA VAL A 435 11.98 9.61 15.36
C VAL A 435 12.08 11.13 15.52
N ASP A 436 12.29 11.59 16.75
CA ASP A 436 12.27 13.01 17.14
C ASP A 436 10.98 13.71 16.69
N ASN A 437 11.07 14.63 15.72
CA ASN A 437 9.95 15.38 15.16
C ASN A 437 9.43 14.78 13.83
N LEU A 438 9.85 13.54 13.50
CA LEU A 438 9.35 12.80 12.34
C LEU A 438 8.38 11.72 12.79
N PHE A 439 7.20 11.71 12.17
CA PHE A 439 6.14 10.74 12.37
C PHE A 439 5.92 9.97 11.07
N PHE A 440 5.72 8.66 11.15
CA PHE A 440 5.64 7.81 9.96
C PHE A 440 4.23 7.26 9.79
N ALA A 441 3.72 7.32 8.57
CA ALA A 441 2.39 6.85 8.21
C ALA A 441 2.38 6.13 6.86
N GLY A 442 1.41 5.27 6.65
CA GLY A 442 1.24 4.48 5.44
C GLY A 442 0.87 3.04 5.76
N GLU A 443 0.48 2.26 4.75
CA GLU A 443 0.07 0.87 4.96
C GLU A 443 1.17 0.02 5.63
N ALA A 444 2.44 0.29 5.32
CA ALA A 444 3.59 -0.41 5.88
C ALA A 444 3.92 -0.02 7.34
N THR A 445 3.18 0.91 7.95
CA THR A 445 3.25 1.23 9.37
C THR A 445 2.07 0.67 10.17
N SER A 446 1.19 -0.09 9.51
CA SER A 446 0.02 -0.72 10.15
C SER A 446 0.36 -2.13 10.62
N THR A 447 0.32 -2.36 11.92
CA THR A 447 0.54 -3.69 12.52
C THR A 447 -0.63 -4.65 12.31
N ASN A 448 -1.86 -4.11 12.11
CA ASN A 448 -3.07 -4.93 12.02
C ASN A 448 -3.62 -5.04 10.59
N HIS A 449 -3.30 -4.09 9.72
CA HIS A 449 -3.91 -3.96 8.39
C HIS A 449 -2.87 -3.49 7.36
N ALA A 450 -1.70 -4.13 7.35
CA ALA A 450 -0.65 -3.87 6.37
C ALA A 450 -1.17 -4.09 4.94
N GLY A 451 -0.60 -3.41 3.95
CA GLY A 451 -1.00 -3.54 2.55
C GLY A 451 -2.38 -2.96 2.19
N SER A 452 -3.15 -2.42 3.16
CA SER A 452 -4.53 -2.01 2.93
C SER A 452 -4.75 -0.48 2.95
N VAL A 453 -5.81 -0.03 2.26
CA VAL A 453 -6.20 1.40 2.22
C VAL A 453 -6.67 1.88 3.60
N HIS A 454 -7.45 1.05 4.31
CA HIS A 454 -7.96 1.40 5.64
C HIS A 454 -6.84 1.40 6.69
N GLY A 455 -5.84 0.52 6.56
CA GLY A 455 -4.63 0.55 7.37
C GLY A 455 -3.82 1.83 7.15
N ALA A 456 -3.60 2.20 5.90
CA ALA A 456 -2.94 3.46 5.55
C ALA A 456 -3.69 4.69 6.09
N PHE A 457 -5.03 4.71 5.98
CA PHE A 457 -5.86 5.79 6.53
C PHE A 457 -5.72 5.89 8.05
N SER A 458 -5.84 4.76 8.75
CA SER A 458 -5.74 4.70 10.21
C SER A 458 -4.37 5.17 10.71
N THR A 459 -3.29 4.70 10.09
CA THR A 459 -1.93 5.13 10.48
C THR A 459 -1.67 6.60 10.20
N GLY A 460 -2.28 7.16 9.15
CA GLY A 460 -2.29 8.61 8.92
C GLY A 460 -2.90 9.40 10.07
N LEU A 461 -4.05 8.94 10.58
CA LEU A 461 -4.71 9.56 11.75
C LEU A 461 -3.89 9.38 13.04
N MET A 462 -3.29 8.20 13.25
CA MET A 462 -2.44 7.92 14.42
C MET A 462 -1.20 8.82 14.41
N ALA A 463 -0.47 8.87 13.29
CA ALA A 463 0.70 9.73 13.16
C ALA A 463 0.38 11.22 13.34
N ALA A 464 -0.80 11.66 12.89
CA ALA A 464 -1.27 13.03 13.12
C ALA A 464 -1.53 13.30 14.60
N GLU A 465 -2.12 12.36 15.34
CA GLU A 465 -2.36 12.51 16.78
C GLU A 465 -1.06 12.52 17.57
N ASP A 466 -0.14 11.61 17.28
CA ASP A 466 1.19 11.60 17.92
C ASP A 466 1.96 12.90 17.66
N CYS A 467 1.91 13.38 16.41
CA CYS A 467 2.50 14.65 16.01
C CYS A 467 1.85 15.82 16.77
N ARG A 468 0.51 15.85 16.83
CA ARG A 468 -0.25 16.86 17.56
C ARG A 468 0.17 16.92 19.04
N MET A 469 0.19 15.79 19.70
CA MET A 469 0.57 15.68 21.10
C MET A 469 2.00 16.18 21.34
N ARG A 470 2.93 15.71 20.53
CA ARG A 470 4.35 16.08 20.64
C ARG A 470 4.61 17.57 20.43
N VAL A 471 3.99 18.14 19.39
CA VAL A 471 4.15 19.57 19.09
C VAL A 471 3.49 20.44 20.17
N LEU A 472 2.29 20.10 20.64
CA LEU A 472 1.60 20.86 21.70
C LEU A 472 2.33 20.80 23.04
N GLU A 473 3.02 19.71 23.37
CA GLU A 473 3.91 19.65 24.54
C GLU A 473 4.97 20.75 24.48
N HIS A 474 5.59 20.96 23.32
CA HIS A 474 6.59 22.04 23.15
C HIS A 474 6.01 23.45 23.25
N TYR A 475 4.73 23.62 22.93
CA TYR A 475 4.01 24.90 23.10
C TYR A 475 3.45 25.10 24.51
N GLY A 476 3.54 24.09 25.40
CA GLY A 476 3.00 24.18 26.78
C GLY A 476 1.47 24.21 26.84
N VAL A 477 0.77 23.73 25.82
CA VAL A 477 -0.69 23.96 25.62
C VAL A 477 -1.51 22.65 25.73
N LEU A 478 -0.99 21.61 26.38
CA LEU A 478 -1.67 20.30 26.49
C LEU A 478 -3.10 20.32 27.06
N ASN A 479 -3.50 21.42 27.73
CA ASN A 479 -4.81 21.49 28.41
C ASN A 479 -5.93 22.20 27.63
N LEU A 480 -5.68 22.67 26.39
CA LEU A 480 -6.66 23.52 25.67
C LEU A 480 -7.45 22.79 24.58
N PHE A 481 -7.06 21.56 24.20
CA PHE A 481 -7.74 20.85 23.11
C PHE A 481 -8.25 19.50 23.59
N GLN A 482 -9.52 19.43 24.02
CA GLN A 482 -10.24 18.15 24.10
C GLN A 482 -10.63 17.73 22.68
N SER A 483 -10.35 16.46 22.32
CA SER A 483 -10.74 15.88 21.05
C SER A 483 -12.26 15.90 20.90
N VAL A 484 -12.75 16.56 19.85
CA VAL A 484 -14.14 16.42 19.39
C VAL A 484 -14.25 15.16 18.53
N MET A 485 -14.00 14.01 19.13
CA MET A 485 -14.15 12.69 18.51
C MET A 485 -15.26 11.94 19.24
N ASN A 486 -16.47 12.48 19.22
CA ASN A 486 -17.65 11.72 19.64
C ASN A 486 -18.87 12.19 18.85
N GLU A 487 -19.17 11.43 17.80
CA GLU A 487 -20.54 11.08 17.41
C GLU A 487 -20.47 9.94 16.40
N GLU A 488 -20.68 8.72 16.89
CA GLU A 488 -20.96 7.56 16.07
C GLU A 488 -22.36 7.72 15.44
N ALA A 489 -22.40 8.35 14.29
CA ALA A 489 -23.55 8.21 13.42
C ALA A 489 -23.40 6.89 12.65
N SER A 490 -24.26 5.92 12.93
CA SER A 490 -24.39 4.71 12.13
C SER A 490 -24.79 5.09 10.69
N VAL A 491 -23.82 5.10 9.79
CA VAL A 491 -24.05 5.38 8.37
C VAL A 491 -24.17 4.05 7.65
N SER A 492 -25.32 3.77 7.04
CA SER A 492 -25.50 2.62 6.17
C SER A 492 -24.72 2.82 4.86
N VAL A 493 -23.87 1.86 4.53
CA VAL A 493 -23.17 1.81 3.25
C VAL A 493 -24.10 1.21 2.19
N PRO A 494 -24.38 1.91 1.07
CA PRO A 494 -25.19 1.31 0.02
C PRO A 494 -24.42 0.18 -0.66
N LEU A 495 -24.89 -1.05 -0.49
CA LEU A 495 -24.37 -2.26 -1.08
C LEU A 495 -25.13 -2.60 -2.35
N LEU A 496 -24.43 -2.75 -3.47
CA LEU A 496 -24.94 -3.42 -4.65
C LEU A 496 -24.59 -4.92 -4.53
N MET A 497 -25.57 -5.70 -4.13
CA MET A 497 -25.41 -7.16 -4.17
C MET A 497 -25.53 -7.67 -5.59
N SER A 498 -24.69 -8.63 -5.98
CA SER A 498 -24.92 -9.38 -7.22
C SER A 498 -26.26 -10.12 -7.05
N ARG A 499 -27.28 -9.71 -7.77
CA ARG A 499 -28.46 -10.55 -7.96
C ARG A 499 -28.15 -11.49 -9.11
N MET A 500 -28.29 -12.78 -8.84
CA MET A 500 -28.27 -13.84 -9.84
C MET A 500 -29.21 -13.56 -11.02
#